data_cd00df48a604f5ed5784fc0d954f03ae
#
_entry.id   cd00df48a604f5ed5784fc0d954f03ae
#
_cell.length_a   1.000
_cell.length_b   1.000
_cell.length_c   1.000
_cell.angle_alpha   90.00
_cell.angle_beta   90.00
_cell.angle_gamma   90.00
#
_symmetry.space_group_name_H-M   'P 1'
#
loop_
_entity.id
_entity.type
_entity.pdbx_description
1 polymer ?
#
loop_
_entity_poly.entity_id
_entity_poly.type
_entity_poly.pdbx_seq_one_letter_code
_entity_poly.pdbx_strand_id
1 'polypeptide(L)' 'MSNFTFDEINLMCIYNTGTRAALMQALTDMRGQLEPDEAELLELTDSALRKLGRITDEQFAELELVPDFD' A
#
# COMPACT_ATOMS: atom_id res chain seq x y z
N MET A 1 -1.63 15.64 5.49
CA MET A 1 -0.32 15.32 4.89
C MET A 1 -0.08 13.82 5.01
N SER A 2 0.33 13.20 3.93
CA SER A 2 0.55 11.74 3.92
C SER A 2 1.87 11.39 4.62
N ASN A 3 1.84 10.32 5.42
CA ASN A 3 3.04 9.78 6.05
C ASN A 3 3.69 8.67 5.22
N PHE A 4 3.14 8.41 4.04
CA PHE A 4 3.64 7.35 3.17
C PHE A 4 4.88 7.82 2.41
N THR A 5 5.85 6.92 2.30
CA THR A 5 7.02 7.17 1.48
C THR A 5 6.67 7.01 0.00
N PHE A 6 7.57 7.48 -0.86
CA PHE A 6 7.38 7.34 -2.29
C PHE A 6 7.25 5.86 -2.70
N ASP A 7 8.08 5.01 -2.11
CA ASP A 7 8.04 3.57 -2.43
C ASP A 7 6.72 2.95 -1.97
N GLU A 8 6.21 3.36 -0.80
CA GLU A 8 4.92 2.88 -0.31
C GLU A 8 3.78 3.32 -1.23
N ILE A 9 3.82 4.56 -1.69
CA ILE A 9 2.81 5.05 -2.62
C ILE A 9 2.83 4.27 -3.93
N ASN A 10 4.02 4.00 -4.47
CA ASN A 10 4.15 3.19 -5.68
C ASN A 10 3.56 1.81 -5.49
N LEU A 11 3.88 1.15 -4.38
CA LEU A 11 3.34 -0.17 -4.09
C LEU A 11 1.82 -0.14 -4.01
N MET A 12 1.28 0.85 -3.32
CA MET A 12 -0.16 0.99 -3.17
C MET A 12 -0.84 1.26 -4.50
N CYS A 13 -0.22 2.03 -5.39
CA CYS A 13 -0.77 2.26 -6.72
C CYS A 13 -0.89 0.97 -7.53
N ILE A 14 0.11 0.09 -7.41
CA ILE A 14 0.12 -1.18 -8.15
C ILE A 14 -1.05 -2.06 -7.71
N TYR A 15 -1.34 -2.08 -6.41
CA TYR A 15 -2.35 -2.99 -5.84
C TYR A 15 -3.69 -2.32 -5.55
N ASN A 16 -3.83 -1.04 -5.88
CA ASN A 16 -5.05 -0.30 -5.57
C ASN A 16 -6.26 -0.90 -6.29
N THR A 17 -7.29 -1.22 -5.51
CA THR A 17 -8.53 -1.78 -6.03
C THR A 17 -9.73 -0.86 -5.76
N GLY A 18 -9.47 0.36 -5.31
CA GLY A 18 -10.49 1.39 -5.15
C GLY A 18 -10.86 1.73 -3.72
N THR A 19 -10.68 0.80 -2.78
CA THR A 19 -10.99 1.05 -1.37
C THR A 19 -9.80 0.71 -0.49
N ARG A 20 -9.77 1.31 0.70
CA ARG A 20 -8.71 1.05 1.67
C ARG A 20 -8.70 -0.42 2.10
N ALA A 21 -9.87 -0.95 2.42
CA ALA A 21 -9.99 -2.34 2.89
C ALA A 21 -9.53 -3.32 1.80
N ALA A 22 -9.93 -3.09 0.57
CA ALA A 22 -9.56 -3.97 -0.54
C ALA A 22 -8.06 -3.89 -0.83
N LEU A 23 -7.49 -2.69 -0.74
CA LEU A 23 -6.05 -2.53 -0.92
C LEU A 23 -5.28 -3.28 0.18
N MET A 24 -5.71 -3.15 1.43
CA MET A 24 -5.08 -3.86 2.54
C MET A 24 -5.16 -5.36 2.34
N GLN A 25 -6.29 -5.87 1.86
CA GLN A 25 -6.44 -7.28 1.57
C GLN A 25 -5.50 -7.73 0.47
N ALA A 26 -5.40 -6.95 -0.61
CA ALA A 26 -4.51 -7.26 -1.72
C ALA A 26 -3.05 -7.33 -1.27
N LEU A 27 -2.64 -6.35 -0.45
CA LEU A 27 -1.27 -6.33 0.08
C LEU A 27 -1.02 -7.51 1.01
N THR A 28 -2.00 -7.86 1.84
CA THR A 28 -1.88 -8.99 2.76
C THR A 28 -1.73 -10.31 1.98
N ASP A 29 -2.51 -10.47 0.93
CA ASP A 29 -2.44 -11.66 0.09
C ASP A 29 -1.07 -11.75 -0.61
N MET A 30 -0.60 -10.65 -1.15
CA MET A 30 0.71 -10.60 -1.80
C MET A 30 1.83 -10.91 -0.81
N ARG A 31 1.71 -10.35 0.41
CA ARG A 31 2.70 -10.56 1.47
C ARG A 31 2.90 -12.04 1.77
N GLY A 32 1.81 -12.80 1.78
CA GLY A 32 1.86 -14.22 2.07
C GLY A 32 2.58 -15.05 1.00
N GLN A 33 2.84 -14.46 -0.17
CA GLN A 33 3.48 -15.14 -1.28
C GLN A 33 4.94 -14.72 -1.47
N LEU A 34 5.43 -13.82 -0.62
CA LEU A 34 6.81 -13.35 -0.74
C LEU A 34 7.81 -14.43 -0.31
N GLU A 35 8.89 -14.51 -1.07
CA GLU A 35 9.98 -15.41 -0.77
C GLU A 35 10.86 -14.84 0.34
N PRO A 36 11.63 -15.68 1.06
CA PRO A 36 12.50 -15.19 2.14
C PRO A 36 13.55 -14.17 1.68
N ASP A 37 13.95 -14.20 0.43
CA ASP A 37 14.93 -13.25 -0.10
C ASP A 37 14.30 -11.91 -0.52
N GLU A 38 12.99 -11.77 -0.37
CA GLU A 38 12.27 -10.54 -0.69
C GLU A 38 11.99 -9.73 0.58
N ALA A 39 12.95 -9.71 1.51
CA ALA A 39 12.78 -9.05 2.80
C ALA A 39 12.48 -7.55 2.67
N GLU A 40 13.09 -6.88 1.71
CA GLU A 40 12.85 -5.46 1.52
C GLU A 40 11.41 -5.17 1.12
N LEU A 41 10.87 -5.99 0.21
CA LEU A 41 9.49 -5.84 -0.20
C LEU A 41 8.54 -6.20 0.94
N LEU A 42 8.89 -7.20 1.74
CA LEU A 42 8.11 -7.57 2.92
C LEU A 42 8.03 -6.41 3.91
N GLU A 43 9.16 -5.76 4.20
CA GLU A 43 9.19 -4.62 5.10
C GLU A 43 8.38 -3.45 4.56
N LEU A 44 8.49 -3.19 3.26
CA LEU A 44 7.73 -2.13 2.62
C LEU A 44 6.23 -2.40 2.71
N THR A 45 5.83 -3.64 2.46
CA THR A 45 4.44 -4.05 2.52
C THR A 45 3.90 -3.92 3.95
N ASP A 46 4.67 -4.39 4.93
CA ASP A 46 4.26 -4.29 6.33
C ASP A 46 4.12 -2.84 6.78
N SER A 47 5.04 -1.98 6.34
CA SER A 47 4.98 -0.55 6.65
C SER A 47 3.73 0.08 6.05
N ALA A 48 3.45 -0.22 4.79
CA ALA A 48 2.25 0.31 4.13
C ALA A 48 0.97 -0.16 4.80
N LEU A 49 0.90 -1.46 5.15
CA LEU A 49 -0.27 -2.01 5.84
C LEU A 49 -0.49 -1.35 7.20
N ARG A 50 0.59 -1.16 7.95
CA ARG A 50 0.50 -0.52 9.26
C ARG A 50 -0.05 0.90 9.15
N LYS A 51 0.46 1.65 8.18
CA LYS A 51 0.01 3.02 7.97
C LYS A 51 -1.43 3.09 7.46
N LEU A 52 -1.79 2.18 6.56
CA LEU A 52 -3.16 2.11 6.06
C LEU A 52 -4.15 1.81 7.19
N GLY A 53 -3.74 1.01 8.16
CA GLY A 53 -4.59 0.70 9.30
C GLY A 53 -4.80 1.88 10.25
N ARG A 54 -3.99 2.92 10.14
CA ARG A 54 -4.06 4.10 11.00
C ARG A 54 -4.85 5.25 10.39
N ILE A 55 -5.05 5.24 9.09
CA ILE A 55 -5.79 6.31 8.43
C ILE A 55 -7.25 5.91 8.27
N THR A 56 -8.10 6.91 8.05
CA THR A 56 -9.51 6.69 7.79
C THR A 56 -9.75 6.48 6.30
N ASP A 57 -10.96 6.01 5.96
CA ASP A 57 -11.34 5.88 4.55
C ASP A 57 -11.34 7.24 3.86
N GLU A 58 -11.70 8.30 4.58
CA GLU A 58 -11.64 9.65 4.03
C GLU A 58 -10.22 10.06 3.70
N GLN A 59 -9.29 9.76 4.61
CA GLN A 59 -7.88 10.07 4.37
C GLN A 59 -7.33 9.24 3.21
N PHE A 60 -7.76 8.00 3.10
CA PHE A 60 -7.37 7.17 1.97
C PHE A 60 -7.86 7.76 0.65
N ALA A 61 -9.08 8.26 0.62
CA ALA A 61 -9.64 8.87 -0.58
C ALA A 61 -8.85 10.11 -1.02
N GLU A 62 -8.20 10.78 -0.08
CA GLU A 62 -7.37 11.95 -0.39
C GLU A 62 -6.02 11.56 -0.98
N LEU A 63 -5.62 10.30 -0.84
CA LEU A 63 -4.40 9.79 -1.47
C LEU A 63 -4.69 9.56 -2.95
N GLU A 64 -4.07 10.31 -3.80
CA GLU A 64 -4.30 10.16 -5.25
C GLU A 64 -3.47 8.98 -5.76
N LEU A 65 -4.00 7.78 -5.56
CA LEU A 65 -3.32 6.54 -5.95
C LEU A 65 -3.61 6.21 -7.40
N VAL A 66 -3.35 7.16 -8.28
CA VAL A 66 -3.46 6.94 -9.72
C VAL A 66 -2.06 6.94 -10.30
N PRO A 67 -1.76 5.97 -11.16
CA PRO A 67 -0.47 5.96 -11.84
C PRO A 67 -0.30 7.23 -12.64
N ASP A 68 0.86 7.84 -12.50
CA ASP A 68 1.17 9.06 -13.24
C ASP A 68 1.93 8.68 -14.50
N PHE A 69 1.21 8.64 -15.59
CA PHE A 69 1.75 8.28 -16.89
C PHE A 69 1.95 9.54 -17.72
N ASP A 70 3.06 10.14 -17.60
CA ASP A 70 3.40 11.26 -18.45
C ASP A 70 4.25 10.83 -19.63
#